data_6007000973a4e0cd031a9e8bbe69332f
#
_entry.id   6007000973a4e0cd031a9e8bbe69332f
#
_cell.length_a   1.000
_cell.length_b   1.000
_cell.length_c   1.000
_cell.angle_alpha   90.00
_cell.angle_beta   90.00
_cell.angle_gamma   90.00
#
_symmetry.space_group_name_H-M   'P 1'
#
loop_
_entity.id
_entity.type
_entity.pdbx_description
1 polymer ?
#
loop_
_entity_poly.entity_id
_entity_poly.type
_entity_poly.pdbx_seq_one_letter_code
_entity_poly.pdbx_strand_id
1 'polypeptide(L)'
;MLDAGTLAVIPFPYSDLSATKRRPVLLLTAPDAYGDFIGMAVTSQPGHTDNMAILQAMMESGALPKASFIRTDKVVSLNQSLIVKEVGKVTESLRLQAVRRLCSRLTGVSPG
;
A
#
# COMPACT_ATOMS: atom_id res chain seq x y z
N MET A 1 6.24 -8.07 -13.99
CA MET A 1 5.42 -6.89 -14.32
C MET A 1 4.73 -6.40 -13.06
N LEU A 2 4.71 -5.10 -12.84
CA LEU A 2 4.06 -4.51 -11.67
C LEU A 2 2.60 -4.26 -11.94
N ASP A 3 1.74 -4.94 -11.20
CA ASP A 3 0.29 -4.80 -11.32
C ASP A 3 -0.29 -4.07 -10.11
N ALA A 4 -1.50 -3.55 -10.25
CA ALA A 4 -2.27 -3.09 -9.11
C ALA A 4 -2.42 -4.25 -8.11
N GLY A 5 -2.23 -3.98 -6.84
CA GLY A 5 -2.24 -5.00 -5.79
C GLY A 5 -0.86 -5.50 -5.38
N THR A 6 0.18 -5.18 -6.13
CA THR A 6 1.56 -5.56 -5.78
C THR A 6 1.96 -4.86 -4.49
N LEU A 7 2.62 -5.62 -3.60
CA LEU A 7 3.30 -5.07 -2.42
C LEU A 7 4.78 -4.96 -2.75
N ALA A 8 5.30 -3.75 -2.72
CA ALA A 8 6.67 -3.45 -3.08
C ALA A 8 7.36 -2.69 -1.95
N VAL A 9 8.65 -2.93 -1.76
CA VAL A 9 9.44 -2.23 -0.75
C VAL A 9 10.13 -1.06 -1.40
N ILE A 10 9.97 0.11 -0.80
CA ILE A 10 10.59 1.34 -1.26
C ILE A 10 11.24 2.07 -0.08
N PRO A 11 12.23 2.97 -0.34
CA PRO A 11 12.67 3.93 0.69
C PRO A 11 11.58 4.97 0.84
N PHE A 12 10.81 4.87 1.92
CA PHE A 12 9.65 5.74 2.13
C PHE A 12 10.08 7.03 2.86
N PRO A 13 9.76 8.21 2.33
CA PRO A 13 10.09 9.46 3.01
C PRO A 13 9.14 9.69 4.17
N TYR A 14 9.69 9.65 5.37
CA TYR A 14 8.97 10.02 6.59
C TYR A 14 9.32 11.45 6.97
N SER A 15 8.59 11.98 7.93
CA SER A 15 8.81 13.33 8.43
C SER A 15 10.21 13.51 9.03
N ASP A 16 10.86 12.45 9.46
CA ASP A 16 12.25 12.47 9.90
C ASP A 16 13.18 12.34 8.71
N LEU A 17 13.71 13.44 8.25
CA LEU A 17 14.59 13.48 7.09
C LEU A 17 15.96 12.86 7.34
N SER A 18 16.30 12.55 8.59
CA SER A 18 17.61 11.97 8.93
C SER A 18 17.68 10.47 8.70
N ALA A 19 16.52 9.81 8.52
CA ALA A 19 16.46 8.37 8.36
C ALA A 19 15.49 7.99 7.25
N THR A 20 16.01 7.30 6.24
CA THR A 20 15.19 6.69 5.19
C THR A 20 14.99 5.24 5.55
N LYS A 21 13.76 4.86 5.88
CA LYS A 21 13.43 3.46 6.16
C LYS A 21 12.76 2.85 4.94
N ARG A 22 13.12 1.59 4.66
CA ARG A 22 12.46 0.83 3.62
C ARG A 22 11.16 0.29 4.17
N ARG A 23 10.06 0.54 3.46
CA ARG A 23 8.72 0.13 3.88
C ARG A 23 7.96 -0.45 2.70
N PRO A 24 7.04 -1.40 2.95
CA PRO A 24 6.16 -1.85 1.91
C PRO A 24 5.17 -0.75 1.54
N VAL A 25 4.80 -0.75 0.28
CA VAL A 25 3.72 0.07 -0.25
C VAL A 25 2.82 -0.81 -1.10
N LEU A 26 1.52 -0.59 -1.00
CA LEU A 26 0.53 -1.30 -1.83
C LEU A 26 0.28 -0.48 -3.08
N LEU A 27 0.54 -1.04 -4.25
CA LEU A 27 0.22 -0.39 -5.51
C LEU A 27 -1.29 -0.41 -5.72
N LEU A 28 -1.90 0.76 -5.77
CA LEU A 28 -3.33 0.87 -6.10
C LEU A 28 -3.55 0.86 -7.60
N THR A 29 -2.55 1.30 -8.37
CA THR A 29 -2.55 1.30 -9.82
C THR A 29 -1.28 0.64 -10.32
N ALA A 30 -1.34 0.08 -11.53
CA ALA A 30 -0.13 -0.29 -12.24
C ALA A 30 0.62 0.99 -12.64
N PRO A 31 1.95 0.92 -12.83
CA PRO A 31 2.68 2.08 -13.33
C PRO A 31 2.16 2.54 -14.69
N ASP A 32 2.10 3.85 -14.88
CA ASP A 32 1.72 4.44 -16.16
C ASP A 32 2.91 4.48 -17.13
N ALA A 33 2.73 5.19 -18.24
CA ALA A 33 3.78 5.29 -19.28
C ALA A 33 5.08 5.92 -18.77
N TYR A 34 5.02 6.69 -17.69
CA TYR A 34 6.19 7.33 -17.07
C TYR A 34 6.74 6.52 -15.90
N GLY A 35 6.10 5.41 -15.57
CA GLY A 35 6.49 4.58 -14.43
C GLY A 35 5.90 5.03 -13.11
N ASP A 36 4.97 5.97 -13.11
CA ASP A 36 4.35 6.50 -11.89
C ASP A 36 3.14 5.67 -11.48
N PHE A 37 2.99 5.46 -10.19
CA PHE A 37 1.83 4.74 -9.63
C PHE A 37 1.34 5.43 -8.38
N ILE A 38 0.08 5.15 -8.04
CA ILE A 38 -0.53 5.57 -6.78
C ILE A 38 -0.46 4.41 -5.82
N GLY A 39 0.02 4.65 -4.61
CA GLY A 39 0.15 3.62 -3.60
C GLY A 39 -0.32 4.07 -2.23
N MET A 40 -0.52 3.10 -1.36
CA MET A 40 -0.80 3.31 0.06
C MET A 40 0.32 2.74 0.91
N ALA A 41 0.73 3.47 1.94
CA ALA A 41 1.75 2.98 2.86
C ALA A 41 1.25 1.76 3.63
N VAL A 42 2.16 0.83 3.88
CA VAL A 42 1.91 -0.36 4.70
C VAL A 42 2.81 -0.28 5.92
N THR A 43 2.25 -0.54 7.10
CA THR A 43 2.96 -0.45 8.36
C THR A 43 2.82 -1.74 9.15
N SER A 44 3.80 -2.05 9.99
CA SER A 44 3.70 -3.13 10.98
C SER A 44 3.17 -2.63 12.33
N GLN A 45 2.92 -1.32 12.46
CA GLN A 45 2.45 -0.73 13.71
C GLN A 45 0.92 -0.71 13.75
N PRO A 46 0.28 -1.39 14.71
CA PRO A 46 -1.16 -1.25 14.91
C PRO A 46 -1.47 0.10 15.57
N GLY A 47 -2.73 0.47 15.61
CA GLY A 47 -3.17 1.63 16.38
C GLY A 47 -3.54 2.87 15.59
N HIS A 48 -3.36 2.86 14.28
CA HIS A 48 -3.89 3.93 13.43
C HIS A 48 -5.36 3.64 13.11
N THR A 49 -6.20 4.67 13.16
CA THR A 49 -7.65 4.50 13.01
C THR A 49 -8.08 3.96 11.65
N ASP A 50 -7.30 4.22 10.60
CA ASP A 50 -7.64 3.81 9.24
C ASP A 50 -6.83 2.62 8.74
N ASN A 51 -6.30 1.83 9.64
CA ASN A 51 -5.53 0.65 9.28
C ASN A 51 -6.43 -0.50 8.84
N MET A 52 -6.05 -1.15 7.76
CA MET A 52 -6.66 -2.42 7.32
C MET A 52 -5.63 -3.52 7.44
N ALA A 53 -5.92 -4.53 8.25
CA ALA A 53 -5.02 -5.68 8.39
C ALA A 53 -4.89 -6.45 7.07
N ILE A 54 -3.67 -6.90 6.78
CA ILE A 54 -3.42 -7.80 5.66
C ILE A 54 -3.24 -9.20 6.23
N LEU A 55 -4.27 -10.05 6.07
CA LEU A 55 -4.21 -11.43 6.50
C LEU A 55 -3.60 -12.29 5.39
N GLN A 56 -2.98 -13.41 5.75
CA GLN A 56 -2.37 -14.30 4.76
C GLN A 56 -3.39 -14.77 3.70
N ALA A 57 -4.63 -14.98 4.10
CA ALA A 57 -5.70 -15.35 3.17
C ALA A 57 -6.00 -14.26 2.13
N MET A 58 -5.57 -13.04 2.38
CA MET A 58 -5.74 -11.90 1.47
C MET A 58 -4.55 -11.70 0.54
N MET A 59 -3.55 -12.58 0.63
CA MET A 59 -2.41 -12.57 -0.26
C MET A 59 -2.66 -13.51 -1.43
N GLU A 60 -2.60 -12.98 -2.65
CA GLU A 60 -2.69 -13.78 -3.85
C GLU A 60 -1.38 -14.54 -4.09
N SER A 61 -0.26 -13.90 -3.78
CA SER A 61 1.07 -14.50 -3.87
C SER A 61 2.01 -13.85 -2.86
N GLY A 62 3.06 -14.56 -2.50
CA GLY A 62 4.04 -14.08 -1.54
C GLY A 62 3.52 -14.06 -0.12
N ALA A 63 4.30 -13.48 0.78
CA ALA A 63 3.94 -13.35 2.19
C ALA A 63 4.68 -12.17 2.79
N LEU A 64 4.08 -11.60 3.84
CA LEU A 64 4.72 -10.56 4.63
C LEU A 64 5.36 -11.21 5.86
N PRO A 65 6.58 -10.80 6.24
CA PRO A 65 7.27 -11.41 7.37
C PRO A 65 6.65 -11.05 8.72
N LYS A 66 5.87 -9.98 8.76
CA LYS A 66 5.23 -9.48 9.99
C LYS A 66 3.77 -9.17 9.73
N ALA A 67 2.97 -9.19 10.78
CA ALA A 67 1.62 -8.64 10.73
C ALA A 67 1.70 -7.20 10.18
N SER A 68 0.92 -6.92 9.18
CA SER A 68 0.99 -5.65 8.46
C SER A 68 -0.39 -5.07 8.24
N PHE A 69 -0.43 -3.75 8.09
CA PHE A 69 -1.67 -3.00 7.96
C PHE A 69 -1.52 -1.98 6.85
N ILE A 70 -2.53 -1.87 6.00
CA ILE A 70 -2.58 -0.84 4.97
C ILE A 70 -3.06 0.45 5.62
N ARG A 71 -2.31 1.52 5.44
CA ARG A 71 -2.72 2.85 5.87
C ARG A 71 -3.54 3.50 4.77
N THR A 72 -4.86 3.37 4.87
CA THR A 72 -5.76 3.89 3.84
C THR A 72 -5.85 5.42 3.85
N ASP A 73 -5.28 6.06 4.88
CA ASP A 73 -5.17 7.51 4.97
C ASP A 73 -3.86 8.07 4.41
N LYS A 74 -2.92 7.21 4.01
CA LYS A 74 -1.61 7.64 3.56
C LYS A 74 -1.35 7.19 2.13
N VAL A 75 -1.75 8.06 1.21
CA VAL A 75 -1.68 7.81 -0.23
C VAL A 75 -0.54 8.64 -0.81
N VAL A 76 0.25 8.02 -1.66
CA VAL A 76 1.42 8.64 -2.27
C VAL A 76 1.48 8.33 -3.75
N SER A 77 2.04 9.25 -4.52
CA SER A 77 2.36 9.02 -5.92
C SER A 77 3.87 8.82 -6.02
N LEU A 78 4.28 7.70 -6.59
CA LEU A 78 5.68 7.28 -6.60
C LEU A 78 6.06 6.73 -7.97
N ASN A 79 7.37 6.72 -8.25
CA ASN A 79 7.88 6.13 -9.48
C ASN A 79 8.41 4.72 -9.22
N GLN A 80 8.17 3.83 -10.17
CA GLN A 80 8.60 2.43 -10.06
C GLN A 80 10.12 2.28 -9.88
N SER A 81 10.90 3.28 -10.29
CA SER A 81 12.35 3.24 -10.10
C SER A 81 12.78 3.21 -8.63
N LEU A 82 11.88 3.58 -7.72
CA LEU A 82 12.15 3.54 -6.28
C LEU A 82 11.98 2.13 -5.69
N ILE A 83 11.41 1.20 -6.42
CA ILE A 83 11.11 -0.13 -5.88
C ILE A 83 12.41 -0.92 -5.74
N VAL A 84 12.67 -1.38 -4.51
CA VAL A 84 13.84 -2.21 -4.19
C VAL A 84 13.54 -3.67 -4.48
N LYS A 85 12.33 -4.12 -4.12
CA LYS A 85 11.89 -5.49 -4.38
C LYS A 85 10.37 -5.60 -4.26
N GLU A 86 9.81 -6.63 -4.89
CA GLU A 86 8.41 -7.02 -4.69
C GLU A 86 8.35 -8.12 -3.64
N VAL A 87 7.41 -8.01 -2.72
CA VAL A 87 7.25 -9.03 -1.65
C VAL A 87 6.02 -9.90 -1.83
N GLY A 88 5.09 -9.50 -2.68
CA GLY A 88 3.91 -10.27 -2.95
C GLY A 88 2.83 -9.46 -3.64
N LYS A 89 1.64 -10.03 -3.66
CA LYS A 89 0.48 -9.37 -4.25
C LYS A 89 -0.75 -9.70 -3.41
N VAL A 90 -1.56 -8.71 -3.13
CA VAL A 90 -2.82 -8.90 -2.41
C VAL A 90 -3.93 -9.25 -3.40
N THR A 91 -5.03 -9.82 -2.88
CA THR A 91 -6.20 -10.09 -3.71
C THR A 91 -6.82 -8.79 -4.20
N GLU A 92 -7.48 -8.86 -5.34
CA GLU A 92 -8.20 -7.72 -5.90
C GLU A 92 -9.28 -7.22 -4.93
N SER A 93 -9.90 -8.15 -4.20
CA SER A 93 -10.90 -7.81 -3.19
C SER A 93 -10.32 -6.89 -2.12
N LEU A 94 -9.14 -7.20 -1.61
CA LEU A 94 -8.50 -6.35 -0.59
C LEU A 94 -8.11 -4.99 -1.15
N ARG A 95 -7.54 -4.96 -2.36
CA ARG A 95 -7.17 -3.71 -3.01
C ARG A 95 -8.39 -2.80 -3.16
N LEU A 96 -9.51 -3.35 -3.63
CA LEU A 96 -10.74 -2.57 -3.81
C LEU A 96 -11.31 -2.07 -2.49
N GLN A 97 -11.23 -2.87 -1.43
CA GLN A 97 -11.65 -2.43 -0.10
C GLN A 97 -10.83 -1.23 0.38
N ALA A 98 -9.52 -1.27 0.14
CA ALA A 98 -8.64 -0.14 0.50
C ALA A 98 -9.01 1.12 -0.30
N VAL A 99 -9.26 0.98 -1.59
CA VAL A 99 -9.69 2.10 -2.43
C VAL A 99 -11.03 2.67 -1.95
N ARG A 100 -11.98 1.80 -1.60
CA ARG A 100 -13.28 2.24 -1.11
C ARG A 100 -13.18 3.02 0.20
N ARG A 101 -12.30 2.59 1.10
CA ARG A 101 -12.07 3.33 2.33
C ARG A 101 -11.51 4.72 2.06
N LEU A 102 -10.58 4.82 1.13
CA LEU A 102 -10.06 6.13 0.72
C LEU A 102 -11.17 7.00 0.12
N CYS A 103 -11.95 6.45 -0.78
CA CYS A 103 -13.06 7.19 -1.41
C CYS A 103 -14.06 7.66 -0.37
N SER A 104 -14.42 6.80 0.57
CA SER A 104 -15.33 7.15 1.66
C SER A 104 -14.80 8.31 2.49
N ARG A 105 -13.51 8.29 2.78
CA ARG A 105 -12.86 9.36 3.54
C ARG A 105 -12.87 10.67 2.75
N LEU A 106 -12.62 10.61 1.46
CA LEU A 106 -12.58 11.81 0.60
C LEU A 106 -13.96 12.41 0.37
N THR A 107 -14.98 11.58 0.26
CA THR A 107 -16.35 12.04 0.02
C THR A 107 -17.11 12.31 1.30
N GLY A 108 -16.65 11.79 2.44
CA GLY A 108 -17.37 11.87 3.69
C GLY A 108 -18.59 10.95 3.76
N VAL A 109 -18.72 10.01 2.80
CA VAL A 109 -19.84 9.07 2.73
C VAL A 109 -19.36 7.70 3.18
N SER A 110 -20.07 7.09 4.13
CA SER A 110 -19.74 5.76 4.61
C SER A 110 -19.89 4.74 3.48
N PRO A 111 -18.96 3.77 3.38
CA PRO A 111 -19.14 2.69 2.41
C PRO A 111 -20.37 1.86 2.80
N GLY A 112 -21.31 1.83 1.90
CA GLY A 112 -22.58 1.14 2.10
C GLY A 112 -22.47 -0.34 1.94
#